data_57d08b1054310516cafab3e35ff364d9
#
_entry.id   57d08b1054310516cafab3e35ff364d9
#
_cell.length_a   1.000
_cell.length_b   1.000
_cell.length_c   1.000
_cell.angle_alpha   90.00
_cell.angle_beta   90.00
_cell.angle_gamma   90.00
#
_symmetry.space_group_name_H-M   'P 1'
#
loop_
_entity.id
_entity.type
_entity.pdbx_description
1 polymer ?
#
loop_
_entity_poly.entity_id
_entity_poly.type
_entity_poly.pdbx_seq_one_letter_code
_entity_poly.pdbx_strand_id
1 'polypeptide(L)'
;TFLFLIVSIYLYFKFICQMESVSAAAIYTLRFINQTNKSIFLTGKAGTGKTTLLKEIIATTHKNTVVVAPTGIAALNANGVTIHSMFQLPFAAFIPDNKQLPHFSDTVKFENRDSLGRHFKMNNVKRSVIRNMELLVIDEVSMLRADVLDAMDFMMRKVRRNERPFGGVQVLFIGDLLQLPPVVKNEEWEMLKNY
;
A
#
# COMPACT_ATOMS: atom_id res chain seq x y z
N THR A 1 47.09 -1.65 -1.45
CA THR A 1 46.42 -1.97 -2.73
C THR A 1 45.92 -3.41 -2.79
N PHE A 2 46.66 -4.39 -2.23
CA PHE A 2 46.25 -5.81 -2.22
C PHE A 2 45.07 -6.09 -1.26
N LEU A 3 45.04 -5.43 -0.13
CA LEU A 3 43.93 -5.57 0.87
C LEU A 3 42.60 -5.05 0.29
N PHE A 4 42.65 -3.96 -0.48
CA PHE A 4 41.46 -3.39 -1.11
C PHE A 4 40.87 -4.32 -2.19
N LEU A 5 41.72 -5.03 -2.92
CA LEU A 5 41.32 -6.01 -3.92
C LEU A 5 40.65 -7.23 -3.26
N ILE A 6 41.22 -7.74 -2.16
CA ILE A 6 40.68 -8.89 -1.39
C ILE A 6 39.33 -8.53 -0.77
N VAL A 7 39.18 -7.34 -0.17
CA VAL A 7 37.91 -6.87 0.40
C VAL A 7 36.86 -6.67 -0.69
N SER A 8 37.23 -6.13 -1.86
CA SER A 8 36.34 -5.97 -2.99
C SER A 8 35.89 -7.32 -3.57
N ILE A 9 36.79 -8.30 -3.69
CA ILE A 9 36.47 -9.66 -4.14
C ILE A 9 35.59 -10.37 -3.11
N TYR A 10 35.86 -10.21 -1.81
CA TYR A 10 35.06 -10.81 -0.75
C TYR A 10 33.64 -10.22 -0.70
N LEU A 11 33.50 -8.90 -0.85
CA LEU A 11 32.21 -8.23 -0.94
C LEU A 11 31.45 -8.65 -2.20
N TYR A 12 32.14 -8.80 -3.34
CA TYR A 12 31.56 -9.26 -4.60
C TYR A 12 31.10 -10.74 -4.48
N PHE A 13 31.92 -11.63 -3.89
CA PHE A 13 31.54 -13.02 -3.62
C PHE A 13 30.39 -13.13 -2.61
N LYS A 14 30.41 -12.34 -1.56
CA LYS A 14 29.31 -12.28 -0.58
C LYS A 14 28.01 -11.77 -1.25
N PHE A 15 28.11 -10.80 -2.14
CA PHE A 15 26.99 -10.30 -2.93
C PHE A 15 26.46 -11.39 -3.89
N ILE A 16 27.32 -12.13 -4.58
CA ILE A 16 26.91 -13.24 -5.48
C ILE A 16 26.29 -14.41 -4.68
N CYS A 17 26.88 -14.82 -3.57
CA CYS A 17 26.30 -15.87 -2.71
C CYS A 17 24.96 -15.45 -2.09
N GLN A 18 24.76 -14.18 -1.82
CA GLN A 18 23.49 -13.65 -1.35
C GLN A 18 22.42 -13.62 -2.47
N MET A 19 22.85 -13.47 -3.74
CA MET A 19 21.97 -13.53 -4.92
C MET A 19 21.51 -14.98 -5.25
N GLU A 20 22.25 -16.01 -4.91
CA GLU A 20 21.83 -17.41 -5.16
C GLU A 20 20.62 -17.85 -4.30
N SER A 21 20.28 -17.09 -3.24
CA SER A 21 19.11 -17.35 -2.39
C SER A 21 17.88 -16.49 -2.76
N VAL A 22 18.02 -15.53 -3.66
CA VAL A 22 16.93 -14.61 -4.03
C VAL A 22 16.06 -15.27 -5.09
N SER A 23 14.75 -15.44 -4.81
CA SER A 23 13.82 -16.03 -5.78
C SER A 23 13.74 -15.18 -7.05
N ALA A 24 13.54 -15.83 -8.20
CA ALA A 24 13.34 -15.14 -9.47
C ALA A 24 12.21 -14.09 -9.39
N ALA A 25 11.15 -14.37 -8.61
CA ALA A 25 10.07 -13.44 -8.36
C ALA A 25 10.54 -12.16 -7.66
N ALA A 26 11.47 -12.25 -6.71
CA ALA A 26 12.04 -11.08 -6.04
C ALA A 26 12.84 -10.21 -7.00
N ILE A 27 13.69 -10.81 -7.83
CA ILE A 27 14.48 -10.09 -8.85
C ILE A 27 13.55 -9.37 -9.83
N TYR A 28 12.52 -10.05 -10.34
CA TYR A 28 11.55 -9.43 -11.24
C TYR A 28 10.78 -8.29 -10.55
N THR A 29 10.36 -8.47 -9.31
CA THR A 29 9.66 -7.41 -8.55
C THR A 29 10.52 -6.16 -8.44
N LEU A 30 11.80 -6.28 -8.05
CA LEU A 30 12.74 -5.16 -7.98
C LEU A 30 12.93 -4.46 -9.33
N ARG A 31 13.07 -5.24 -10.41
CA ARG A 31 13.19 -4.69 -11.76
C ARG A 31 11.93 -3.93 -12.17
N PHE A 32 10.75 -4.51 -11.98
CA PHE A 32 9.48 -3.85 -12.31
C PHE A 32 9.28 -2.55 -11.52
N ILE A 33 9.63 -2.54 -10.23
CA ILE A 33 9.56 -1.34 -9.40
C ILE A 33 10.46 -0.25 -9.95
N ASN A 34 11.73 -0.55 -10.23
CA ASN A 34 12.71 0.46 -10.60
C ASN A 34 12.65 0.88 -12.08
N GLN A 35 12.18 -0.01 -12.97
CA GLN A 35 12.21 0.23 -14.41
C GLN A 35 10.84 0.58 -15.02
N THR A 36 9.75 0.44 -14.25
CA THR A 36 8.39 0.70 -14.74
C THR A 36 7.57 1.49 -13.73
N ASN A 37 6.37 1.94 -14.17
CA ASN A 37 5.34 2.51 -13.30
C ASN A 37 4.10 1.61 -13.23
N LYS A 38 4.23 0.32 -13.54
CA LYS A 38 3.14 -0.65 -13.48
C LYS A 38 2.93 -1.13 -12.06
N SER A 39 1.69 -1.16 -11.61
CA SER A 39 1.34 -1.75 -10.31
C SER A 39 1.60 -3.26 -10.32
N ILE A 40 1.96 -3.79 -9.15
CA ILE A 40 2.41 -5.17 -8.95
C ILE A 40 1.62 -5.76 -7.79
N PHE A 41 1.22 -7.01 -7.91
CA PHE A 41 0.71 -7.82 -6.82
C PHE A 41 1.71 -8.93 -6.49
N LEU A 42 2.34 -8.82 -5.33
CA LEU A 42 3.28 -9.80 -4.79
C LEU A 42 2.54 -10.72 -3.81
N THR A 43 2.28 -11.94 -4.24
CA THR A 43 1.61 -12.94 -3.41
C THR A 43 2.54 -14.08 -3.03
N GLY A 44 2.21 -14.75 -1.92
CA GLY A 44 2.92 -15.92 -1.43
C GLY A 44 2.45 -16.31 -0.04
N LYS A 45 2.59 -17.58 0.32
CA LYS A 45 2.21 -18.11 1.64
C LYS A 45 2.96 -17.40 2.77
N ALA A 46 2.49 -17.56 4.01
CA ALA A 46 3.23 -17.12 5.19
C ALA A 46 4.66 -17.71 5.19
N GLY A 47 5.64 -16.93 5.64
CA GLY A 47 7.03 -17.40 5.73
C GLY A 47 7.82 -17.43 4.39
N THR A 48 7.25 -17.04 3.26
CA THR A 48 7.94 -17.05 1.95
C THR A 48 8.90 -15.86 1.72
N GLY A 49 9.16 -15.05 2.74
CA GLY A 49 10.12 -13.96 2.65
C GLY A 49 9.56 -12.63 2.12
N LYS A 50 8.23 -12.45 2.00
CA LYS A 50 7.61 -11.19 1.52
C LYS A 50 8.10 -9.95 2.29
N THR A 51 8.14 -10.03 3.62
CA THR A 51 8.61 -8.92 4.48
C THR A 51 10.11 -8.64 4.30
N THR A 52 10.91 -9.68 4.07
CA THR A 52 12.34 -9.52 3.76
C THR A 52 12.53 -8.80 2.43
N LEU A 53 11.79 -9.23 1.40
CA LEU A 53 11.80 -8.57 0.09
C LEU A 53 11.30 -7.12 0.18
N LEU A 54 10.27 -6.85 0.99
CA LEU A 54 9.81 -5.48 1.21
C LEU A 54 10.94 -4.59 1.76
N LYS A 55 11.68 -5.06 2.77
CA LYS A 55 12.83 -4.33 3.33
C LYS A 55 13.91 -4.08 2.28
N GLU A 56 14.19 -5.07 1.43
CA GLU A 56 15.15 -4.94 0.34
C GLU A 56 14.68 -3.91 -0.71
N ILE A 57 13.40 -3.94 -1.10
CA ILE A 57 12.80 -2.95 -2.00
C ILE A 57 13.01 -1.53 -1.44
N ILE A 58 12.67 -1.31 -0.19
CA ILE A 58 12.80 0.01 0.46
C ILE A 58 14.27 0.45 0.48
N ALA A 59 15.19 -0.46 0.72
CA ALA A 59 16.63 -0.16 0.81
C ALA A 59 17.28 0.12 -0.56
N THR A 60 16.73 -0.43 -1.65
CA THR A 60 17.36 -0.41 -2.98
C THR A 60 16.66 0.46 -4.01
N THR A 61 15.37 0.79 -3.79
CA THR A 61 14.65 1.66 -4.72
C THR A 61 15.07 3.13 -4.56
N HIS A 62 15.15 3.83 -5.67
CA HIS A 62 15.35 5.28 -5.72
C HIS A 62 14.02 6.07 -5.65
N LYS A 63 12.87 5.37 -5.62
CA LYS A 63 11.56 6.01 -5.58
C LYS A 63 11.18 6.49 -4.17
N ASN A 64 10.55 7.64 -4.09
CA ASN A 64 9.94 8.12 -2.87
C ASN A 64 8.82 7.17 -2.44
N THR A 65 9.12 6.29 -1.50
CA THR A 65 8.27 5.15 -1.11
C THR A 65 7.52 5.45 0.19
N VAL A 66 6.25 5.11 0.20
CA VAL A 66 5.42 5.10 1.41
C VAL A 66 4.87 3.70 1.61
N VAL A 67 5.03 3.16 2.82
CA VAL A 67 4.52 1.85 3.22
C VAL A 67 3.31 2.04 4.11
N VAL A 68 2.22 1.36 3.77
CA VAL A 68 0.99 1.37 4.57
C VAL A 68 0.47 -0.06 4.79
N ALA A 69 -0.31 -0.24 5.86
CA ALA A 69 -0.98 -1.50 6.14
C ALA A 69 -2.38 -1.27 6.75
N PRO A 70 -3.29 -2.25 6.64
CA PRO A 70 -4.64 -2.15 7.21
C PRO A 70 -4.67 -2.04 8.73
N THR A 71 -3.74 -2.68 9.43
CA THR A 71 -3.70 -2.75 10.90
C THR A 71 -2.44 -2.09 11.47
N GLY A 72 -2.49 -1.67 12.75
CA GLY A 72 -1.34 -1.08 13.44
C GLY A 72 -0.17 -2.05 13.59
N ILE A 73 -0.43 -3.32 13.86
CA ILE A 73 0.61 -4.36 14.02
C ILE A 73 1.31 -4.60 12.67
N ALA A 74 0.56 -4.74 11.59
CA ALA A 74 1.14 -4.91 10.26
C ALA A 74 1.96 -3.68 9.84
N ALA A 75 1.47 -2.48 10.12
CA ALA A 75 2.20 -1.25 9.84
C ALA A 75 3.53 -1.17 10.59
N LEU A 76 3.57 -1.55 11.87
CA LEU A 76 4.80 -1.60 12.66
C LEU A 76 5.80 -2.62 12.10
N ASN A 77 5.34 -3.81 11.73
CA ASN A 77 6.19 -4.87 11.16
C ASN A 77 6.81 -4.47 9.81
N ALA A 78 6.07 -3.68 9.04
CA ALA A 78 6.49 -3.16 7.73
C ALA A 78 7.29 -1.85 7.81
N ASN A 79 7.57 -1.32 9.00
CA ASN A 79 8.13 0.02 9.22
C ASN A 79 7.33 1.11 8.49
N GLY A 80 6.02 0.97 8.45
CA GLY A 80 5.09 1.88 7.79
C GLY A 80 4.10 2.53 8.76
N VAL A 81 3.00 3.00 8.21
CA VAL A 81 1.90 3.61 8.95
C VAL A 81 0.57 2.96 8.56
N THR A 82 -0.48 3.12 9.36
CA THR A 82 -1.79 2.60 8.98
C THR A 82 -2.39 3.41 7.83
N ILE A 83 -3.18 2.75 6.97
CA ILE A 83 -3.92 3.37 5.86
C ILE A 83 -4.74 4.56 6.36
N HIS A 84 -5.55 4.36 7.41
CA HIS A 84 -6.38 5.42 7.98
C HIS A 84 -5.55 6.63 8.46
N SER A 85 -4.40 6.37 9.07
CA SER A 85 -3.51 7.45 9.50
C SER A 85 -2.90 8.19 8.30
N MET A 86 -2.37 7.47 7.32
CA MET A 86 -1.70 8.09 6.17
C MET A 86 -2.65 8.97 5.35
N PHE A 87 -3.79 8.40 4.99
CA PHE A 87 -4.77 9.07 4.13
C PHE A 87 -5.80 9.89 4.90
N GLN A 88 -5.72 9.91 6.24
CA GLN A 88 -6.68 10.57 7.13
C GLN A 88 -8.14 10.18 6.83
N LEU A 89 -8.36 8.90 6.51
CA LEU A 89 -9.68 8.37 6.25
C LEU A 89 -10.48 8.26 7.56
N PRO A 90 -11.77 8.60 7.56
CA PRO A 90 -12.65 8.32 8.68
C PRO A 90 -12.85 6.81 8.85
N PHE A 91 -13.21 6.38 10.06
CA PHE A 91 -13.66 5.01 10.31
C PHE A 91 -15.14 4.87 9.87
N ALA A 92 -15.36 4.81 8.57
CA ALA A 92 -16.66 4.72 7.92
C ALA A 92 -16.54 3.83 6.68
N ALA A 93 -17.65 3.20 6.28
CA ALA A 93 -17.72 2.49 5.01
C ALA A 93 -17.78 3.51 3.85
N PHE A 94 -17.04 3.27 2.77
CA PHE A 94 -16.98 4.18 1.64
C PHE A 94 -17.82 3.65 0.47
N ILE A 95 -18.71 4.48 -0.03
CA ILE A 95 -19.53 4.20 -1.21
C ILE A 95 -18.99 5.03 -2.39
N PRO A 96 -18.53 4.38 -3.48
CA PRO A 96 -17.85 5.07 -4.58
C PRO A 96 -18.81 5.79 -5.56
N ASP A 97 -19.92 6.31 -5.07
CA ASP A 97 -20.85 7.11 -5.85
C ASP A 97 -21.15 8.47 -5.18
N ASN A 98 -22.02 9.28 -5.78
CA ASN A 98 -22.44 10.58 -5.26
C ASN A 98 -23.90 10.58 -4.80
N LYS A 99 -24.53 9.40 -4.66
CA LYS A 99 -25.91 9.31 -4.21
C LYS A 99 -26.02 9.70 -2.73
N GLN A 100 -27.23 10.10 -2.35
CA GLN A 100 -27.54 10.44 -0.98
C GLN A 100 -27.31 9.23 -0.06
N LEU A 101 -26.49 9.41 0.96
CA LEU A 101 -26.18 8.34 1.91
C LEU A 101 -27.41 7.96 2.72
N PRO A 102 -27.75 6.70 2.81
CA PRO A 102 -28.84 6.25 3.67
C PRO A 102 -28.47 6.41 5.14
N HIS A 103 -29.43 6.83 5.95
CA HIS A 103 -29.28 6.89 7.40
C HIS A 103 -29.71 5.53 7.96
N PHE A 104 -28.75 4.64 8.27
CA PHE A 104 -29.07 3.30 8.75
C PHE A 104 -29.11 3.18 10.27
N SER A 105 -28.17 3.76 10.98
CA SER A 105 -28.10 3.76 12.43
C SER A 105 -27.05 4.75 12.92
N ASP A 106 -27.09 5.12 14.19
CA ASP A 106 -26.04 5.96 14.81
C ASP A 106 -24.69 5.23 14.94
N THR A 107 -24.68 3.90 14.75
CA THR A 107 -23.51 3.04 14.93
C THR A 107 -22.70 2.80 13.66
N VAL A 108 -23.31 2.97 12.47
CA VAL A 108 -22.65 2.76 11.17
C VAL A 108 -22.59 4.05 10.38
N LYS A 109 -21.38 4.50 10.12
CA LYS A 109 -21.12 5.71 9.33
C LYS A 109 -20.75 5.33 7.91
N PHE A 110 -21.34 6.05 6.96
CA PHE A 110 -21.02 5.94 5.54
C PHE A 110 -20.45 7.26 5.03
N GLU A 111 -19.48 7.15 4.14
CA GLU A 111 -18.93 8.27 3.37
C GLU A 111 -19.06 7.97 1.88
N ASN A 112 -19.27 9.00 1.09
CA ASN A 112 -19.20 8.93 -0.36
C ASN A 112 -18.15 9.93 -0.89
N ARG A 113 -18.01 10.03 -2.19
CA ARG A 113 -17.03 10.95 -2.80
C ARG A 113 -17.27 12.40 -2.41
N ASP A 114 -18.53 12.84 -2.31
CA ASP A 114 -18.87 14.20 -1.97
C ASP A 114 -18.62 14.50 -0.48
N SER A 115 -19.08 13.63 0.41
CA SER A 115 -18.91 13.81 1.86
C SER A 115 -17.45 13.71 2.24
N LEU A 116 -16.74 12.67 1.78
CA LEU A 116 -15.31 12.52 2.00
C LEU A 116 -14.54 13.72 1.42
N GLY A 117 -14.94 14.20 0.25
CA GLY A 117 -14.35 15.36 -0.39
C GLY A 117 -14.51 16.67 0.37
N ARG A 118 -15.66 16.88 1.04
CA ARG A 118 -15.97 18.10 1.84
C ARG A 118 -15.30 18.05 3.22
N HIS A 119 -15.35 16.91 3.89
CA HIS A 119 -14.82 16.75 5.24
C HIS A 119 -13.30 16.57 5.28
N PHE A 120 -12.68 16.44 4.11
CA PHE A 120 -11.27 16.13 4.02
C PHE A 120 -10.36 17.29 4.42
N LYS A 121 -9.84 17.22 5.63
CA LYS A 121 -8.83 18.15 6.16
C LYS A 121 -7.49 17.43 6.33
N MET A 122 -6.76 17.22 5.24
CA MET A 122 -5.40 16.68 5.32
C MET A 122 -4.41 17.78 5.71
N ASN A 123 -3.54 17.51 6.67
CA ASN A 123 -2.47 18.42 7.03
C ASN A 123 -1.46 18.57 5.85
N ASN A 124 -0.75 19.69 5.82
CA ASN A 124 0.14 20.03 4.72
C ASN A 124 1.30 19.04 4.57
N VAL A 125 1.79 18.46 5.67
CA VAL A 125 2.88 17.47 5.63
C VAL A 125 2.45 16.21 4.91
N LYS A 126 1.31 15.60 5.29
CA LYS A 126 0.79 14.40 4.63
C LYS A 126 0.43 14.66 3.17
N ARG A 127 -0.13 15.84 2.88
CA ARG A 127 -0.40 16.26 1.51
C ARG A 127 0.87 16.33 0.67
N SER A 128 1.95 16.87 1.22
CA SER A 128 3.26 16.91 0.56
C SER A 128 3.82 15.49 0.33
N VAL A 129 3.73 14.61 1.32
CA VAL A 129 4.13 13.21 1.17
C VAL A 129 3.39 12.53 0.03
N ILE A 130 2.04 12.64 -0.04
CA ILE A 130 1.24 12.02 -1.11
C ILE A 130 1.58 12.63 -2.49
N ARG A 131 1.87 13.93 -2.57
CA ARG A 131 2.24 14.57 -3.84
C ARG A 131 3.59 14.10 -4.38
N ASN A 132 4.54 13.87 -3.50
CA ASN A 132 5.90 13.47 -3.86
C ASN A 132 6.09 11.94 -3.91
N MET A 133 5.07 11.17 -3.52
CA MET A 133 5.11 9.71 -3.54
C MET A 133 5.22 9.18 -4.98
N GLU A 134 6.11 8.23 -5.20
CA GLU A 134 6.32 7.55 -6.48
C GLU A 134 5.98 6.06 -6.40
N LEU A 135 6.12 5.47 -5.20
CA LEU A 135 5.76 4.10 -4.89
C LEU A 135 4.92 4.03 -3.61
N LEU A 136 3.73 3.48 -3.72
CA LEU A 136 2.89 3.11 -2.58
C LEU A 136 2.99 1.61 -2.36
N VAL A 137 3.43 1.18 -1.19
CA VAL A 137 3.41 -0.23 -0.78
C VAL A 137 2.25 -0.45 0.17
N ILE A 138 1.40 -1.42 -0.14
CA ILE A 138 0.30 -1.86 0.73
C ILE A 138 0.61 -3.27 1.19
N ASP A 139 1.02 -3.41 2.45
CA ASP A 139 1.31 -4.72 3.05
C ASP A 139 0.05 -5.31 3.69
N GLU A 140 0.01 -6.64 3.83
CA GLU A 140 -1.13 -7.41 4.35
C GLU A 140 -2.45 -7.10 3.65
N VAL A 141 -2.42 -7.06 2.31
CA VAL A 141 -3.56 -6.65 1.47
C VAL A 141 -4.79 -7.55 1.62
N SER A 142 -4.64 -8.79 2.11
CA SER A 142 -5.77 -9.68 2.38
C SER A 142 -6.77 -9.12 3.40
N MET A 143 -6.29 -8.29 4.33
CA MET A 143 -7.11 -7.64 5.34
C MET A 143 -7.65 -6.27 4.89
N LEU A 144 -7.29 -5.81 3.70
CA LEU A 144 -7.75 -4.54 3.16
C LEU A 144 -9.13 -4.67 2.55
N ARG A 145 -10.09 -3.89 3.02
CA ARG A 145 -11.44 -3.80 2.46
C ARG A 145 -11.39 -3.07 1.12
N ALA A 146 -12.20 -3.52 0.16
CA ALA A 146 -12.28 -2.93 -1.18
C ALA A 146 -12.74 -1.46 -1.13
N ASP A 147 -13.73 -1.14 -0.29
CA ASP A 147 -14.22 0.23 -0.12
C ASP A 147 -13.15 1.18 0.46
N VAL A 148 -12.28 0.70 1.36
CA VAL A 148 -11.14 1.47 1.86
C VAL A 148 -10.11 1.72 0.74
N LEU A 149 -9.88 0.73 -0.12
CA LEU A 149 -9.01 0.89 -1.29
C LEU A 149 -9.55 1.95 -2.26
N ASP A 150 -10.88 1.95 -2.51
CA ASP A 150 -11.54 2.97 -3.34
C ASP A 150 -11.45 4.36 -2.72
N ALA A 151 -11.59 4.48 -1.40
CA ALA A 151 -11.40 5.74 -0.69
C ALA A 151 -9.95 6.25 -0.82
N MET A 152 -8.96 5.35 -0.72
CA MET A 152 -7.54 5.70 -0.94
C MET A 152 -7.31 6.22 -2.35
N ASP A 153 -7.79 5.50 -3.37
CA ASP A 153 -7.67 5.89 -4.77
C ASP A 153 -8.29 7.27 -5.01
N PHE A 154 -9.53 7.48 -4.55
CA PHE A 154 -10.20 8.76 -4.65
C PHE A 154 -9.39 9.90 -4.02
N MET A 155 -8.87 9.68 -2.81
CA MET A 155 -8.09 10.68 -2.10
C MET A 155 -6.77 10.99 -2.79
N MET A 156 -6.08 9.98 -3.31
CA MET A 156 -4.82 10.17 -4.03
C MET A 156 -5.04 10.95 -5.33
N ARG A 157 -6.07 10.63 -6.11
CA ARG A 157 -6.43 11.40 -7.33
C ARG A 157 -6.68 12.86 -6.98
N LYS A 158 -7.47 13.11 -5.95
CA LYS A 158 -7.82 14.47 -5.50
C LYS A 158 -6.60 15.27 -5.03
N VAL A 159 -5.74 14.70 -4.20
CA VAL A 159 -4.55 15.39 -3.66
C VAL A 159 -3.51 15.66 -4.73
N ARG A 160 -3.32 14.72 -5.65
CA ARG A 160 -2.35 14.81 -6.75
C ARG A 160 -2.89 15.55 -7.98
N ARG A 161 -4.21 15.83 -8.03
CA ARG A 161 -4.91 16.40 -9.19
C ARG A 161 -4.64 15.59 -10.46
N ASN A 162 -4.74 14.29 -10.37
CA ASN A 162 -4.46 13.35 -11.44
C ASN A 162 -5.48 12.21 -11.42
N GLU A 163 -6.28 12.07 -12.48
CA GLU A 163 -7.38 11.11 -12.59
C GLU A 163 -6.94 9.67 -12.89
N ARG A 164 -5.64 9.42 -13.12
CA ARG A 164 -5.13 8.06 -13.24
C ARG A 164 -5.29 7.30 -11.92
N PRO A 165 -5.42 5.96 -11.95
CA PRO A 165 -5.45 5.16 -10.72
C PRO A 165 -4.36 5.55 -9.74
N PHE A 166 -4.73 5.70 -8.47
CA PHE A 166 -3.86 6.16 -7.37
C PHE A 166 -3.12 7.49 -7.67
N GLY A 167 -3.76 8.37 -8.45
CA GLY A 167 -3.13 9.64 -8.85
C GLY A 167 -1.86 9.44 -9.67
N GLY A 168 -1.73 8.31 -10.40
CA GLY A 168 -0.58 7.96 -11.22
C GLY A 168 0.62 7.41 -10.44
N VAL A 169 0.48 7.08 -9.16
CA VAL A 169 1.51 6.43 -8.33
C VAL A 169 1.58 4.94 -8.68
N GLN A 170 2.78 4.38 -8.73
CA GLN A 170 2.95 2.92 -8.80
C GLN A 170 2.53 2.30 -7.48
N VAL A 171 1.77 1.20 -7.52
CA VAL A 171 1.34 0.49 -6.30
C VAL A 171 1.92 -0.92 -6.28
N LEU A 172 2.52 -1.28 -5.14
CA LEU A 172 2.93 -2.64 -4.81
C LEU A 172 1.99 -3.17 -3.74
N PHE A 173 1.15 -4.13 -4.11
CA PHE A 173 0.31 -4.88 -3.19
C PHE A 173 1.06 -6.11 -2.71
N ILE A 174 1.14 -6.31 -1.39
CA ILE A 174 1.80 -7.47 -0.77
C ILE A 174 0.80 -8.19 0.12
N GLY A 175 0.67 -9.50 -0.05
CA GLY A 175 -0.18 -10.32 0.83
C GLY A 175 -0.49 -11.68 0.25
N ASP A 176 -1.33 -12.41 0.99
CA ASP A 176 -1.82 -13.73 0.60
C ASP A 176 -3.34 -13.73 0.75
N LEU A 177 -4.07 -13.67 -0.36
CA LEU A 177 -5.54 -13.60 -0.36
C LEU A 177 -6.22 -14.85 0.22
N LEU A 178 -5.46 -15.92 0.50
CA LEU A 178 -5.95 -17.11 1.20
C LEU A 178 -5.81 -17.02 2.73
N GLN A 179 -5.23 -15.92 3.24
CA GLN A 179 -5.15 -15.62 4.67
C GLN A 179 -6.42 -14.90 5.15
N LEU A 180 -6.34 -14.29 6.35
CA LEU A 180 -7.51 -13.65 6.98
C LEU A 180 -8.14 -12.60 6.07
N PRO A 181 -9.45 -12.73 5.78
CA PRO A 181 -10.18 -11.74 5.01
C PRO A 181 -10.44 -10.47 5.84
N PRO A 182 -10.82 -9.35 5.21
CA PRO A 182 -11.21 -8.15 5.92
C PRO A 182 -12.48 -8.38 6.74
N VAL A 183 -12.58 -7.71 7.88
CA VAL A 183 -13.77 -7.74 8.71
C VAL A 183 -14.74 -6.63 8.26
N VAL A 184 -15.97 -7.02 7.92
CA VAL A 184 -17.05 -6.10 7.53
C VAL A 184 -18.25 -6.38 8.43
N LYS A 185 -18.87 -5.34 8.99
CA LYS A 185 -20.12 -5.49 9.76
C LYS A 185 -21.28 -5.85 8.83
N ASN A 186 -22.24 -6.62 9.31
CA ASN A 186 -23.40 -7.03 8.51
C ASN A 186 -24.15 -5.84 7.88
N GLU A 187 -24.35 -4.77 8.65
CA GLU A 187 -25.03 -3.56 8.18
C GLU A 187 -24.24 -2.84 7.07
N GLU A 188 -22.90 -2.81 7.17
CA GLU A 188 -22.04 -2.27 6.12
C GLU A 188 -22.08 -3.15 4.88
N TRP A 189 -22.10 -4.48 5.06
CA TRP A 189 -22.14 -5.45 3.96
C TRP A 189 -23.40 -5.32 3.11
N GLU A 190 -24.57 -5.13 3.76
CA GLU A 190 -25.84 -4.96 3.04
C GLU A 190 -25.82 -3.79 2.04
N MET A 191 -25.01 -2.78 2.31
CA MET A 191 -24.80 -1.67 1.39
C MET A 191 -23.70 -1.94 0.38
N LEU A 192 -22.56 -2.40 0.86
CA LEU A 192 -21.35 -2.56 0.03
C LEU A 192 -21.47 -3.64 -1.03
N LYS A 193 -22.28 -4.70 -0.79
CA LYS A 193 -22.51 -5.79 -1.76
C LYS A 193 -23.15 -5.34 -3.08
N ASN A 194 -23.69 -4.12 -3.14
CA ASN A 194 -24.32 -3.55 -4.34
C ASN A 194 -23.32 -2.76 -5.21
N TYR A 195 -22.06 -2.65 -4.78
CA TYR A 195 -20.97 -1.95 -5.45
C TYR A 195 -19.80 -2.87 -5.74
#